data_6cb9f331c43a734b61f4800fb0cb9bfa
#
_entry.id   6cb9f331c43a734b61f4800fb0cb9bfa
#
_cell.length_a   1.000
_cell.length_b   1.000
_cell.length_c   1.000
_cell.angle_alpha   90.00
_cell.angle_beta   90.00
_cell.angle_gamma   90.00
#
_symmetry.space_group_name_H-M   'P 1'
#
loop_
_entity.id
_entity.type
_entity.pdbx_description
1 polymer ?
#
loop_
_entity_poly.entity_id
_entity_poly.type
_entity_poly.pdbx_seq_one_letter_code
_entity_poly.pdbx_strand_id
1 'polypeptide(L)'
;WEDRFATGRRRATIEAYSNCDSVLLYNDAVDAEYLGRKLNHGVGTHFMWENRDIRYNVLRAVGYFKGKPAAEDVLVLDGLEKTPHFEALYRGSVIVPVAADRLNGTDLLKGAEGYTYLYRLNCGGDAYTDTYGQVWAQDNSRYSHSWAESFIHPSDSVQLLSPYQASQRTTNDPIHGTRDWELFQTFRFGRHKLNFRFPVPDGEYRVELYFTEPWHGTGGGVQTDCEGLRIFDVAVNDKVLLDELDVWAEAGHDGACKKVVNAVV
;
A
#
# COMPACT_ATOMS: atom_id res chain seq x y z
N TRP A 1 -16.29 8.66 6.35
CA TRP A 1 -15.61 8.52 5.05
C TRP A 1 -16.56 8.70 3.85
N GLU A 2 -17.58 9.55 3.96
CA GLU A 2 -18.60 9.66 2.91
C GLU A 2 -18.28 10.65 1.77
N ASP A 3 -17.19 11.41 1.86
CA ASP A 3 -16.85 12.43 0.84
C ASP A 3 -15.51 12.18 0.14
N ARG A 4 -15.35 11.01 -0.46
CA ARG A 4 -14.16 10.71 -1.30
C ARG A 4 -13.97 11.60 -2.53
N PHE A 5 -14.94 12.46 -2.83
CA PHE A 5 -14.95 13.26 -4.06
C PHE A 5 -14.95 14.78 -3.86
N ALA A 6 -14.87 15.27 -2.62
CA ALA A 6 -14.76 16.70 -2.37
C ALA A 6 -13.30 17.14 -2.59
N THR A 7 -13.08 18.02 -3.55
CA THR A 7 -11.78 18.67 -3.78
C THR A 7 -11.64 19.91 -2.93
N GLY A 8 -10.46 20.13 -2.32
CA GLY A 8 -10.14 21.33 -1.57
C GLY A 8 -10.07 21.13 -0.06
N ARG A 9 -9.97 22.25 0.68
CA ARG A 9 -9.92 22.24 2.15
C ARG A 9 -11.13 21.54 2.73
N ARG A 10 -10.89 20.65 3.68
CA ARG A 10 -11.94 19.90 4.35
C ARG A 10 -11.92 20.17 5.86
N ARG A 11 -13.08 20.39 6.45
CA ARG A 11 -13.24 20.37 7.90
C ARG A 11 -13.58 18.96 8.36
N ALA A 12 -12.81 18.45 9.32
CA ALA A 12 -12.99 17.10 9.83
C ALA A 12 -12.76 17.03 11.33
N THR A 13 -13.37 16.05 11.95
CA THR A 13 -12.98 15.55 13.27
C THR A 13 -12.08 14.36 13.06
N ILE A 14 -10.88 14.43 13.63
CA ILE A 14 -9.88 13.38 13.58
C ILE A 14 -9.85 12.70 14.95
N GLU A 15 -9.84 11.39 14.96
CA GLU A 15 -9.79 10.58 16.14
C GLU A 15 -8.61 9.60 16.05
N ALA A 16 -7.83 9.51 17.12
CA ALA A 16 -6.73 8.57 17.23
C ALA A 16 -6.86 7.76 18.52
N TYR A 17 -6.51 6.48 18.43
CA TYR A 17 -6.48 5.55 19.55
C TYR A 17 -5.03 5.19 19.83
N SER A 18 -4.59 5.37 21.06
CA SER A 18 -3.22 5.07 21.46
C SER A 18 -3.10 4.84 22.95
N ASN A 19 -2.16 4.04 23.38
CA ASN A 19 -1.74 3.88 24.77
C ASN A 19 -0.59 4.82 25.16
N CYS A 20 -0.18 5.74 24.29
CA CYS A 20 0.83 6.75 24.56
C CYS A 20 0.34 7.79 25.60
N ASP A 21 1.28 8.48 26.26
CA ASP A 21 0.97 9.56 27.21
C ASP A 21 0.36 10.77 26.51
N SER A 22 0.72 10.99 25.28
CA SER A 22 0.17 12.05 24.42
C SER A 22 0.33 11.73 22.95
N VAL A 23 -0.53 12.34 22.15
CA VAL A 23 -0.47 12.27 20.67
C VAL A 23 -0.43 13.69 20.11
N LEU A 24 0.50 13.92 19.17
CA LEU A 24 0.59 15.12 18.36
C LEU A 24 0.04 14.79 16.97
N LEU A 25 -0.74 15.70 16.41
CA LEU A 25 -1.32 15.55 15.08
C LEU A 25 -0.80 16.65 14.16
N TYR A 26 -0.44 16.26 12.94
CA TYR A 26 0.03 17.13 11.88
C TYR A 26 -0.77 16.89 10.59
N ASN A 27 -0.98 17.95 9.81
CA ASN A 27 -1.51 17.84 8.44
C ASN A 27 -0.40 17.96 7.41
N ASP A 28 0.67 17.22 7.65
CA ASP A 28 1.87 17.18 6.82
C ASP A 28 2.64 15.87 7.06
N ALA A 29 3.57 15.56 6.15
CA ALA A 29 4.50 14.44 6.28
C ALA A 29 5.65 14.70 7.27
N VAL A 30 5.82 15.95 7.71
CA VAL A 30 6.83 16.39 8.69
C VAL A 30 6.18 17.17 9.83
N ASP A 31 6.95 17.66 10.79
CA ASP A 31 6.46 18.45 11.93
C ASP A 31 6.06 19.90 11.53
N ALA A 32 5.50 20.07 10.33
CA ALA A 32 4.85 21.30 9.89
C ALA A 32 3.32 21.16 10.03
N GLU A 33 2.55 22.18 9.72
CA GLU A 33 1.06 22.17 9.78
C GLU A 33 0.50 21.46 11.03
N TYR A 34 0.95 21.89 12.19
CA TYR A 34 0.62 21.32 13.49
C TYR A 34 -0.85 21.54 13.85
N LEU A 35 -1.60 20.49 14.07
CA LEU A 35 -3.02 20.51 14.43
C LEU A 35 -3.29 20.45 15.95
N GLY A 36 -2.28 20.14 16.72
CA GLY A 36 -2.37 20.14 18.18
C GLY A 36 -1.95 18.86 18.86
N ARG A 37 -1.74 18.97 20.18
CA ARG A 37 -1.41 17.87 21.08
C ARG A 37 -2.60 17.53 21.94
N LYS A 38 -2.81 16.25 22.19
CA LYS A 38 -3.78 15.72 23.16
C LYS A 38 -3.06 14.86 24.19
N LEU A 39 -3.54 14.87 25.42
CA LEU A 39 -3.00 14.09 26.53
C LEU A 39 -3.87 12.87 26.79
N ASN A 40 -3.25 11.81 27.27
CA ASN A 40 -3.95 10.64 27.77
C ASN A 40 -4.56 10.95 29.16
N HIS A 41 -5.82 10.62 29.33
CA HIS A 41 -6.56 10.81 30.57
C HIS A 41 -6.91 9.47 31.27
N GLY A 42 -6.30 8.40 30.86
CA GLY A 42 -6.51 7.07 31.42
C GLY A 42 -7.08 6.06 30.43
N VAL A 43 -7.46 4.91 30.95
CA VAL A 43 -7.99 3.80 30.14
C VAL A 43 -9.24 4.24 29.38
N GLY A 44 -9.28 3.93 28.08
CA GLY A 44 -10.38 4.30 27.21
C GLY A 44 -10.28 5.72 26.62
N THR A 45 -9.17 6.43 26.87
CA THR A 45 -8.93 7.72 26.21
C THR A 45 -8.76 7.51 24.71
N HIS A 46 -9.57 8.21 23.93
CA HIS A 46 -9.32 8.43 22.52
C HIS A 46 -9.00 9.91 22.30
N PHE A 47 -8.06 10.18 21.45
CA PHE A 47 -7.58 11.53 21.22
C PHE A 47 -8.38 12.16 20.09
N MET A 48 -9.11 13.26 20.37
CA MET A 48 -10.04 13.84 19.42
C MET A 48 -9.63 15.27 19.06
N TRP A 49 -9.52 15.57 17.77
CA TRP A 49 -9.34 16.92 17.22
C TRP A 49 -10.57 17.30 16.44
N GLU A 50 -11.47 18.02 17.10
CA GLU A 50 -12.74 18.43 16.50
C GLU A 50 -12.55 19.60 15.53
N ASN A 51 -13.32 19.55 14.45
CA ASN A 51 -13.54 20.67 13.53
C ASN A 51 -12.22 21.29 13.00
N ARG A 52 -11.23 20.46 12.62
CA ARG A 52 -9.96 20.91 12.08
C ARG A 52 -10.02 21.13 10.58
N ASP A 53 -9.37 22.20 10.12
CA ASP A 53 -9.17 22.44 8.70
C ASP A 53 -8.04 21.52 8.21
N ILE A 54 -8.36 20.65 7.27
CA ILE A 54 -7.41 19.75 6.63
C ILE A 54 -7.17 20.28 5.22
N ARG A 55 -5.96 20.71 4.97
CA ARG A 55 -5.54 21.28 3.69
C ARG A 55 -4.84 20.26 2.83
N TYR A 56 -3.87 19.56 3.40
CA TYR A 56 -3.01 18.66 2.69
C TYR A 56 -3.49 17.20 2.81
N ASN A 57 -3.07 16.41 1.84
CA ASN A 57 -3.46 15.00 1.71
C ASN A 57 -2.79 14.07 2.74
N VAL A 58 -1.96 14.57 3.64
CA VAL A 58 -1.31 13.76 4.67
C VAL A 58 -1.81 14.15 6.05
N LEU A 59 -2.25 13.16 6.82
CA LEU A 59 -2.44 13.24 8.26
C LEU A 59 -1.42 12.34 8.94
N ARG A 60 -0.65 12.90 9.87
CA ARG A 60 0.38 12.18 10.61
C ARG A 60 0.18 12.38 12.10
N ALA A 61 0.03 11.28 12.83
CA ALA A 61 -0.09 11.24 14.27
C ALA A 61 1.19 10.66 14.88
N VAL A 62 1.78 11.35 15.86
CA VAL A 62 2.95 10.88 16.60
C VAL A 62 2.61 10.73 18.06
N GLY A 63 2.67 9.50 18.56
CA GLY A 63 2.48 9.16 19.95
C GLY A 63 3.77 9.27 20.76
N TYR A 64 3.68 9.85 21.93
CA TYR A 64 4.82 10.02 22.85
C TYR A 64 4.60 9.23 24.13
N PHE A 65 5.62 8.51 24.56
CA PHE A 65 5.66 7.84 25.84
C PHE A 65 6.91 8.30 26.62
N LYS A 66 6.69 8.81 27.84
CA LYS A 66 7.76 9.39 28.68
C LYS A 66 8.60 10.44 27.95
N GLY A 67 7.91 11.26 27.15
CA GLY A 67 8.55 12.36 26.41
C GLY A 67 9.34 11.98 25.16
N LYS A 68 9.33 10.70 24.77
CA LYS A 68 9.98 10.22 23.54
C LYS A 68 8.94 9.74 22.53
N PRO A 69 9.18 9.92 21.21
CA PRO A 69 8.35 9.31 20.19
C PRO A 69 8.34 7.78 20.38
N ALA A 70 7.17 7.18 20.38
CA ALA A 70 6.97 5.77 20.65
C ALA A 70 6.08 5.07 19.61
N ALA A 71 5.23 5.82 18.93
CA ALA A 71 4.37 5.32 17.87
C ALA A 71 4.13 6.42 16.82
N GLU A 72 3.91 6.02 15.60
CA GLU A 72 3.56 6.92 14.51
C GLU A 72 2.55 6.23 13.59
N ASP A 73 1.61 7.01 13.07
CA ASP A 73 0.64 6.57 12.10
C ASP A 73 0.44 7.66 11.06
N VAL A 74 0.37 7.28 9.80
CA VAL A 74 0.27 8.19 8.66
C VAL A 74 -0.84 7.74 7.73
N LEU A 75 -1.76 8.65 7.45
CA LEU A 75 -2.81 8.44 6.45
C LEU A 75 -2.60 9.38 5.27
N VAL A 76 -2.72 8.85 4.07
CA VAL A 76 -2.74 9.64 2.85
C VAL A 76 -4.17 9.68 2.31
N LEU A 77 -4.68 10.88 2.19
CA LEU A 77 -6.08 11.17 1.85
C LEU A 77 -6.22 11.53 0.38
N ASP A 78 -7.30 11.04 -0.23
CA ASP A 78 -7.66 11.40 -1.60
C ASP A 78 -8.34 12.77 -1.67
N GLY A 79 -8.19 13.44 -2.83
CA GLY A 79 -8.93 14.66 -3.16
C GLY A 79 -8.46 15.93 -2.44
N LEU A 80 -7.33 15.90 -1.75
CA LEU A 80 -6.69 17.05 -1.13
C LEU A 80 -5.38 17.44 -1.83
N GLU A 81 -4.92 18.68 -1.57
CA GLU A 81 -3.66 19.17 -2.10
C GLU A 81 -2.49 18.32 -1.55
N LYS A 82 -1.60 17.87 -2.43
CA LYS A 82 -0.39 17.15 -2.03
C LYS A 82 0.48 18.03 -1.15
N THR A 83 0.90 17.52 0.01
CA THR A 83 1.77 18.30 0.90
C THR A 83 3.11 18.63 0.24
N PRO A 84 3.69 19.83 0.48
CA PRO A 84 5.01 20.20 -0.01
C PRO A 84 6.13 19.25 0.46
N HIS A 85 5.93 18.59 1.60
CA HIS A 85 6.91 17.69 2.20
C HIS A 85 6.61 16.22 1.95
N PHE A 86 5.79 15.91 0.96
CA PHE A 86 5.34 14.55 0.67
C PHE A 86 6.49 13.54 0.50
N GLU A 87 7.62 13.98 -0.07
CA GLU A 87 8.79 13.12 -0.25
C GLU A 87 9.42 12.64 1.07
N ALA A 88 9.09 13.26 2.20
CA ALA A 88 9.55 12.79 3.50
C ALA A 88 8.99 11.40 3.83
N LEU A 89 7.81 11.05 3.31
CA LEU A 89 7.20 9.72 3.49
C LEU A 89 8.07 8.59 2.94
N TYR A 90 8.84 8.85 1.89
CA TYR A 90 9.76 7.84 1.34
C TYR A 90 10.92 7.49 2.28
N ARG A 91 11.20 8.33 3.26
CA ARG A 91 12.27 8.12 4.24
C ARG A 91 11.84 7.28 5.44
N GLY A 92 10.60 6.83 5.44
CA GLY A 92 10.00 6.11 6.56
C GLY A 92 9.60 7.01 7.72
N SER A 93 9.26 6.39 8.83
CA SER A 93 8.75 7.07 10.01
C SER A 93 9.89 7.55 10.93
N VAL A 94 9.54 8.43 11.87
CA VAL A 94 10.44 8.84 12.96
C VAL A 94 10.81 7.64 13.85
N ILE A 95 9.95 6.63 13.90
CA ILE A 95 10.13 5.44 14.74
C ILE A 95 10.91 4.36 13.98
N VAL A 96 10.56 4.14 12.72
CA VAL A 96 11.19 3.13 11.85
C VAL A 96 11.61 3.79 10.54
N PRO A 97 12.78 4.44 10.50
CA PRO A 97 13.27 5.05 9.27
C PRO A 97 13.57 3.96 8.23
N VAL A 98 13.17 4.20 6.99
CA VAL A 98 13.55 3.34 5.87
C VAL A 98 15.06 3.49 5.64
N ALA A 99 15.77 2.37 5.57
CA ALA A 99 17.19 2.36 5.29
C ALA A 99 17.48 3.04 3.93
N ALA A 100 18.52 3.86 3.89
CA ALA A 100 18.83 4.68 2.71
C ALA A 100 19.10 3.85 1.44
N ASP A 101 19.60 2.65 1.58
CA ASP A 101 19.78 1.67 0.50
C ASP A 101 18.45 1.22 -0.12
N ARG A 102 17.40 1.08 0.69
CA ARG A 102 16.05 0.78 0.16
C ARG A 102 15.44 1.95 -0.61
N LEU A 103 15.79 3.18 -0.28
CA LEU A 103 15.31 4.38 -1.01
C LEU A 103 16.09 4.66 -2.28
N ASN A 104 17.38 4.31 -2.31
CA ASN A 104 18.30 4.67 -3.38
C ASN A 104 18.61 3.53 -4.36
N GLY A 105 18.21 2.32 -4.06
CA GLY A 105 18.76 1.13 -4.72
C GLY A 105 17.83 0.33 -5.60
N THR A 106 16.53 0.50 -5.51
CA THR A 106 15.63 -0.39 -6.24
C THR A 106 14.59 0.38 -7.03
N ASP A 107 14.92 0.62 -8.27
CA ASP A 107 13.94 0.93 -9.30
C ASP A 107 13.07 -0.31 -9.55
N LEU A 108 12.19 -0.63 -8.60
CA LEU A 108 11.36 -1.84 -8.65
C LEU A 108 10.58 -1.94 -9.96
N LEU A 109 10.08 -0.79 -10.44
CA LEU A 109 9.26 -0.74 -11.65
C LEU A 109 10.06 -0.52 -12.92
N LYS A 110 11.37 -0.28 -12.82
CA LYS A 110 12.21 -0.15 -14.01
C LYS A 110 12.12 -1.41 -14.88
N GLY A 111 11.71 -1.21 -16.12
CA GLY A 111 11.62 -2.31 -17.08
C GLY A 111 12.97 -3.00 -17.29
N ALA A 112 12.95 -4.31 -17.44
CA ALA A 112 14.15 -5.08 -17.75
C ALA A 112 14.62 -4.77 -19.18
N GLU A 113 15.90 -4.55 -19.36
CA GLU A 113 16.51 -4.30 -20.67
C GLU A 113 16.36 -5.52 -21.57
N GLY A 114 16.04 -5.30 -22.84
CA GLY A 114 15.84 -6.36 -23.82
C GLY A 114 14.46 -7.04 -23.80
N TYR A 115 13.55 -6.59 -22.96
CA TYR A 115 12.18 -7.12 -22.89
C TYR A 115 11.14 -6.14 -23.43
N THR A 116 10.13 -6.69 -24.11
CA THR A 116 8.90 -5.97 -24.46
C THR A 116 7.78 -6.44 -23.53
N TYR A 117 7.18 -5.53 -22.78
CA TYR A 117 6.09 -5.87 -21.86
C TYR A 117 4.77 -5.94 -22.60
N LEU A 118 4.11 -7.09 -22.55
CA LEU A 118 2.80 -7.32 -23.16
C LEU A 118 1.68 -6.81 -22.26
N TYR A 119 1.81 -6.99 -20.97
CA TYR A 119 0.82 -6.60 -19.95
C TYR A 119 1.51 -5.89 -18.80
N ARG A 120 0.85 -4.86 -18.29
CA ARG A 120 1.06 -4.24 -16.98
C ARG A 120 -0.31 -4.02 -16.37
N LEU A 121 -0.55 -4.63 -15.22
CA LEU A 121 -1.86 -4.61 -14.56
C LEU A 121 -1.72 -4.07 -13.15
N ASN A 122 -2.49 -3.01 -12.84
CA ASN A 122 -2.64 -2.52 -11.48
C ASN A 122 -3.75 -3.31 -10.79
N CYS A 123 -3.37 -4.39 -10.12
CA CYS A 123 -4.31 -5.33 -9.52
C CYS A 123 -5.19 -4.64 -8.47
N GLY A 124 -6.50 -4.64 -8.69
CA GLY A 124 -7.48 -3.99 -7.81
C GLY A 124 -7.53 -2.47 -7.91
N GLY A 125 -6.76 -1.84 -8.78
CA GLY A 125 -6.66 -0.38 -8.89
C GLY A 125 -7.11 0.19 -10.24
N ASP A 126 -7.14 1.52 -10.29
CA ASP A 126 -7.34 2.29 -11.51
C ASP A 126 -6.09 2.26 -12.40
N ALA A 127 -6.21 2.74 -13.64
CA ALA A 127 -5.04 2.92 -14.49
C ALA A 127 -4.03 3.87 -13.83
N TYR A 128 -2.75 3.49 -13.88
CA TYR A 128 -1.67 4.24 -13.24
C TYR A 128 -0.52 4.44 -14.23
N THR A 129 0.11 5.60 -14.19
CA THR A 129 1.34 5.85 -14.94
C THR A 129 2.47 6.04 -13.94
N ASP A 130 3.46 5.15 -14.00
CA ASP A 130 4.59 5.15 -13.08
C ASP A 130 5.62 6.25 -13.39
N THR A 131 6.61 6.39 -12.53
CA THR A 131 7.70 7.37 -12.66
C THR A 131 8.56 7.19 -13.92
N TYR A 132 8.50 6.02 -14.57
CA TYR A 132 9.14 5.72 -15.85
C TYR A 132 8.25 6.00 -17.06
N GLY A 133 7.04 6.52 -16.85
CA GLY A 133 6.05 6.78 -17.90
C GLY A 133 5.37 5.52 -18.44
N GLN A 134 5.50 4.37 -17.75
CA GLN A 134 4.86 3.12 -18.14
C GLN A 134 3.41 3.11 -17.64
N VAL A 135 2.49 2.73 -18.52
CA VAL A 135 1.06 2.67 -18.20
C VAL A 135 0.70 1.29 -17.68
N TRP A 136 0.13 1.24 -16.49
CA TRP A 136 -0.47 0.07 -15.85
C TRP A 136 -1.98 0.11 -16.09
N ALA A 137 -2.52 -0.93 -16.68
CA ALA A 137 -3.94 -1.02 -16.96
C ALA A 137 -4.73 -1.20 -15.65
N GLN A 138 -5.93 -0.68 -15.65
CA GLN A 138 -6.84 -0.82 -14.51
C GLN A 138 -7.31 -2.27 -14.31
N ASP A 139 -7.52 -2.66 -13.07
CA ASP A 139 -8.19 -3.89 -12.65
C ASP A 139 -9.10 -3.58 -11.45
N ASN A 140 -9.87 -2.53 -11.51
CA ASN A 140 -10.88 -2.24 -10.52
C ASN A 140 -12.28 -2.54 -11.08
N SER A 141 -13.20 -2.82 -10.17
CA SER A 141 -14.63 -2.78 -10.45
C SER A 141 -15.29 -1.78 -9.53
N ARG A 142 -15.78 -0.71 -10.12
CA ARG A 142 -16.57 0.28 -9.41
C ARG A 142 -17.92 -0.26 -8.92
N TYR A 143 -18.33 -1.42 -9.42
CA TYR A 143 -19.66 -1.99 -9.20
C TYR A 143 -19.66 -3.27 -8.37
N SER A 144 -18.50 -3.81 -8.01
CA SER A 144 -18.43 -4.99 -7.17
C SER A 144 -18.51 -4.61 -5.70
N HIS A 145 -19.59 -4.99 -5.09
CA HIS A 145 -19.79 -4.91 -3.64
C HIS A 145 -19.65 -6.27 -2.96
N SER A 146 -19.40 -7.32 -3.72
CA SER A 146 -19.27 -8.66 -3.17
C SER A 146 -17.79 -9.09 -3.06
N TRP A 147 -17.52 -9.89 -2.07
CA TRP A 147 -16.20 -10.46 -1.78
C TRP A 147 -15.73 -11.47 -2.83
N ALA A 148 -16.51 -11.68 -3.86
CA ALA A 148 -16.40 -12.88 -4.67
C ALA A 148 -16.56 -12.66 -6.18
N GLU A 149 -16.49 -11.44 -6.67
CA GLU A 149 -16.68 -11.21 -8.10
C GLU A 149 -15.36 -11.21 -8.86
N SER A 150 -15.32 -12.03 -9.92
CA SER A 150 -14.27 -11.95 -10.92
C SER A 150 -14.61 -10.86 -11.91
N PHE A 151 -13.58 -10.17 -12.36
CA PHE A 151 -13.71 -9.15 -13.39
C PHE A 151 -13.07 -9.64 -14.68
N ILE A 152 -13.81 -9.51 -15.74
CA ILE A 152 -13.25 -9.54 -17.07
C ILE A 152 -12.60 -8.18 -17.27
N HIS A 153 -11.33 -8.18 -17.57
CA HIS A 153 -10.66 -6.94 -17.93
C HIS A 153 -11.35 -6.31 -19.13
N PRO A 154 -11.52 -4.96 -19.18
CA PRO A 154 -12.23 -4.31 -20.30
C PRO A 154 -11.71 -4.66 -21.69
N SER A 155 -10.47 -5.10 -21.79
CA SER A 155 -9.85 -5.53 -23.05
C SER A 155 -10.08 -7.01 -23.40
N ASP A 156 -10.83 -7.77 -22.61
CA ASP A 156 -11.00 -9.22 -22.74
C ASP A 156 -9.70 -10.05 -22.73
N SER A 157 -8.58 -9.40 -22.49
CA SER A 157 -7.24 -10.02 -22.57
C SER A 157 -6.75 -10.56 -21.24
N VAL A 158 -7.19 -9.99 -20.12
CA VAL A 158 -6.83 -10.44 -18.77
C VAL A 158 -8.06 -10.76 -17.98
N GLN A 159 -8.07 -11.89 -17.32
CA GLN A 159 -9.22 -12.37 -16.54
C GLN A 159 -8.78 -12.83 -15.16
N LEU A 160 -9.55 -12.45 -14.15
CA LEU A 160 -9.49 -13.06 -12.84
C LEU A 160 -10.36 -14.31 -12.83
N LEU A 161 -9.73 -15.48 -12.70
CA LEU A 161 -10.40 -16.77 -12.95
C LEU A 161 -11.18 -17.33 -11.78
N SER A 162 -11.07 -16.79 -10.60
CA SER A 162 -11.71 -17.35 -9.42
C SER A 162 -12.56 -16.34 -8.68
N PRO A 163 -13.83 -16.15 -9.09
CA PRO A 163 -14.68 -15.10 -8.54
C PRO A 163 -14.90 -15.23 -7.03
N TYR A 164 -14.95 -16.43 -6.52
CA TYR A 164 -15.23 -16.70 -5.10
C TYR A 164 -13.99 -16.62 -4.20
N GLN A 165 -12.83 -16.37 -4.75
CA GLN A 165 -11.56 -16.48 -4.04
C GLN A 165 -10.73 -15.19 -4.07
N ALA A 166 -11.20 -14.19 -4.80
CA ALA A 166 -10.51 -12.93 -4.97
C ALA A 166 -11.33 -11.75 -4.47
N SER A 167 -10.67 -10.85 -3.80
CA SER A 167 -11.22 -9.58 -3.36
C SER A 167 -10.29 -8.44 -3.74
N GLN A 168 -10.83 -7.24 -3.71
CA GLN A 168 -10.11 -6.00 -3.92
C GLN A 168 -10.07 -5.21 -2.62
N ARG A 169 -8.93 -4.59 -2.32
CA ARG A 169 -8.74 -3.69 -1.20
C ARG A 169 -7.84 -2.54 -1.55
N THR A 170 -7.91 -1.51 -0.74
CA THR A 170 -7.02 -0.35 -0.72
C THR A 170 -6.50 -0.16 0.69
N THR A 171 -5.25 0.24 0.81
CA THR A 171 -4.70 0.89 2.01
C THR A 171 -4.50 2.38 1.74
N ASN A 172 -4.51 3.19 2.80
CA ASN A 172 -4.14 4.60 2.74
C ASN A 172 -2.74 4.83 3.35
N ASP A 173 -2.07 3.75 3.73
CA ASP A 173 -0.75 3.82 4.32
C ASP A 173 0.31 4.02 3.23
N PRO A 174 1.37 4.80 3.49
CA PRO A 174 2.51 4.91 2.60
C PRO A 174 3.20 3.56 2.41
N ILE A 175 3.56 3.23 1.17
CA ILE A 175 4.30 2.01 0.87
C ILE A 175 5.78 2.33 0.73
N HIS A 176 6.62 1.63 1.50
CA HIS A 176 8.05 1.86 1.55
C HIS A 176 8.80 1.13 0.41
N GLY A 177 10.00 1.61 0.09
CA GLY A 177 10.89 0.95 -0.89
C GLY A 177 10.56 1.21 -2.35
N THR A 178 9.64 2.12 -2.65
CA THR A 178 9.32 2.57 -4.02
C THR A 178 8.92 4.04 -4.03
N ARG A 179 9.03 4.69 -5.18
CA ARG A 179 8.48 6.04 -5.41
C ARG A 179 7.06 5.99 -5.95
N ASP A 180 6.68 4.89 -6.53
CA ASP A 180 5.36 4.62 -7.11
C ASP A 180 4.48 3.84 -6.11
N TRP A 181 4.47 4.30 -4.86
CA TRP A 181 3.79 3.61 -3.78
C TRP A 181 2.26 3.56 -3.97
N GLU A 182 1.67 4.49 -4.71
CA GLU A 182 0.25 4.48 -5.05
C GLU A 182 -0.15 3.21 -5.83
N LEU A 183 0.76 2.66 -6.65
CA LEU A 183 0.53 1.40 -7.37
C LEU A 183 0.36 0.21 -6.41
N PHE A 184 1.00 0.25 -5.25
CA PHE A 184 0.94 -0.81 -4.24
C PHE A 184 -0.19 -0.61 -3.22
N GLN A 185 -0.84 0.55 -3.20
CA GLN A 185 -1.95 0.82 -2.28
C GLN A 185 -3.24 0.10 -2.69
N THR A 186 -3.35 -0.34 -3.92
CA THR A 186 -4.46 -1.17 -4.38
C THR A 186 -3.97 -2.57 -4.69
N PHE A 187 -4.75 -3.57 -4.30
CA PHE A 187 -4.33 -4.95 -4.47
C PHE A 187 -5.51 -5.92 -4.56
N ARG A 188 -5.22 -7.07 -5.15
CA ARG A 188 -6.08 -8.25 -5.10
C ARG A 188 -5.54 -9.23 -4.08
N PHE A 189 -6.44 -9.89 -3.37
CA PHE A 189 -6.10 -10.98 -2.47
C PHE A 189 -7.16 -12.07 -2.52
N GLY A 190 -6.77 -13.29 -2.13
CA GLY A 190 -7.67 -14.44 -2.06
C GLY A 190 -7.21 -15.44 -1.01
N ARG A 191 -8.15 -16.16 -0.40
CA ARG A 191 -7.84 -17.13 0.66
C ARG A 191 -7.20 -18.42 0.16
N HIS A 192 -7.55 -18.85 -1.07
CA HIS A 192 -7.13 -20.17 -1.56
C HIS A 192 -6.36 -20.06 -2.86
N LYS A 193 -7.00 -19.55 -3.91
CA LYS A 193 -6.35 -19.40 -5.22
C LYS A 193 -6.76 -18.08 -5.85
N LEU A 194 -5.80 -17.19 -5.97
CA LEU A 194 -5.92 -15.99 -6.77
C LEU A 194 -5.35 -16.30 -8.14
N ASN A 195 -6.18 -16.33 -9.18
CA ASN A 195 -5.76 -16.73 -10.52
C ASN A 195 -6.04 -15.62 -11.54
N PHE A 196 -5.04 -15.35 -12.37
CA PHE A 196 -5.16 -14.52 -13.55
C PHE A 196 -4.84 -15.33 -14.80
N ARG A 197 -5.47 -14.98 -15.92
CA ARG A 197 -5.17 -15.54 -17.23
C ARG A 197 -4.74 -14.41 -18.15
N PHE A 198 -3.55 -14.58 -18.72
CA PHE A 198 -2.96 -13.68 -19.72
C PHE A 198 -2.83 -14.44 -21.04
N PRO A 199 -3.67 -14.14 -22.06
CA PRO A 199 -3.52 -14.74 -23.37
C PRO A 199 -2.22 -14.28 -24.03
N VAL A 200 -1.32 -15.23 -24.27
CA VAL A 200 -0.03 -14.99 -24.92
C VAL A 200 0.28 -16.14 -25.88
N PRO A 201 1.04 -15.92 -26.97
CA PRO A 201 1.56 -16.99 -27.80
C PRO A 201 2.48 -17.94 -27.03
N ASP A 202 2.71 -19.14 -27.59
CA ASP A 202 3.71 -20.06 -27.04
C ASP A 202 5.09 -19.41 -27.05
N GLY A 203 5.83 -19.54 -25.94
CA GLY A 203 7.15 -18.92 -25.82
C GLY A 203 7.68 -18.86 -24.39
N GLU A 204 8.81 -18.19 -24.25
CA GLU A 204 9.44 -17.92 -22.97
C GLU A 204 9.09 -16.49 -22.51
N TYR A 205 8.65 -16.39 -21.28
CA TYR A 205 8.18 -15.13 -20.68
C TYR A 205 8.87 -14.83 -19.37
N ARG A 206 9.19 -13.56 -19.18
CA ARG A 206 9.53 -12.99 -17.89
C ARG A 206 8.25 -12.46 -17.24
N VAL A 207 7.93 -12.96 -16.04
CA VAL A 207 6.80 -12.53 -15.26
C VAL A 207 7.33 -11.76 -14.04
N GLU A 208 6.92 -10.52 -13.90
CA GLU A 208 7.26 -9.66 -12.78
C GLU A 208 6.02 -9.50 -11.89
N LEU A 209 6.17 -9.85 -10.63
CA LEU A 209 5.12 -9.84 -9.63
C LEU A 209 5.45 -8.81 -8.56
N TYR A 210 4.48 -8.03 -8.19
CA TYR A 210 4.62 -6.95 -7.24
C TYR A 210 3.67 -7.15 -6.08
N PHE A 211 4.19 -7.12 -4.86
CA PHE A 211 3.47 -7.41 -3.63
C PHE A 211 3.71 -6.36 -2.57
N THR A 212 2.79 -6.27 -1.63
CA THR A 212 2.93 -5.59 -0.35
C THR A 212 2.19 -6.38 0.72
N GLU A 213 2.63 -6.29 1.98
CA GLU A 213 1.90 -6.83 3.13
C GLU A 213 1.33 -5.69 3.98
N PRO A 214 0.08 -5.26 3.73
CA PRO A 214 -0.51 -4.12 4.40
C PRO A 214 -1.28 -4.48 5.68
N TRP A 215 -1.26 -5.74 6.10
CA TRP A 215 -2.09 -6.21 7.21
C TRP A 215 -1.29 -6.66 8.42
N HIS A 216 -0.27 -7.50 8.22
CA HIS A 216 0.54 -8.02 9.30
C HIS A 216 1.69 -7.08 9.64
N GLY A 217 1.97 -6.91 10.95
CA GLY A 217 3.06 -6.08 11.43
C GLY A 217 2.77 -4.59 11.36
N THR A 218 1.53 -4.19 11.64
CA THR A 218 1.16 -2.77 11.74
C THR A 218 2.14 -2.07 12.65
N GLY A 219 2.93 -1.18 12.07
CA GLY A 219 3.99 -0.46 12.74
C GLY A 219 3.50 0.20 14.03
N GLY A 220 4.30 0.20 14.98
CA GLY A 220 4.20 0.82 16.28
C GLY A 220 5.52 0.62 16.95
N GLY A 221 5.78 1.26 18.07
CA GLY A 221 7.07 1.14 18.79
C GLY A 221 7.43 -0.27 19.27
N VAL A 222 6.58 -1.24 19.00
CA VAL A 222 6.86 -2.68 19.17
C VAL A 222 6.71 -3.32 17.80
N GLN A 223 7.82 -3.62 17.16
CA GLN A 223 7.81 -4.49 15.99
C GLN A 223 7.30 -5.86 16.43
N THR A 224 6.14 -6.23 15.92
CA THR A 224 5.65 -7.60 16.04
C THR A 224 6.27 -8.37 14.90
N ASP A 225 6.99 -9.43 15.22
CA ASP A 225 7.47 -10.38 14.22
C ASP A 225 6.27 -11.10 13.61
N CYS A 226 6.09 -10.94 12.32
CA CYS A 226 5.00 -11.54 11.55
C CYS A 226 5.50 -12.52 10.49
N GLU A 227 6.77 -12.93 10.57
CA GLU A 227 7.32 -13.97 9.70
C GLU A 227 6.48 -15.25 9.83
N GLY A 228 6.14 -15.85 8.70
CA GLY A 228 5.35 -17.08 8.66
C GLY A 228 3.83 -16.92 8.80
N LEU A 229 3.32 -15.72 9.06
CA LEU A 229 1.87 -15.52 9.21
C LEU A 229 1.11 -15.54 7.88
N ARG A 230 1.79 -15.24 6.77
CA ARG A 230 1.22 -15.30 5.43
C ARG A 230 2.23 -15.88 4.44
N ILE A 231 2.12 -17.16 4.20
CA ILE A 231 2.95 -17.90 3.26
C ILE A 231 2.06 -18.38 2.10
N PHE A 232 2.56 -18.26 0.87
CA PHE A 232 1.87 -18.75 -0.31
C PHE A 232 2.84 -19.09 -1.44
N ASP A 233 2.37 -19.95 -2.33
CA ASP A 233 3.10 -20.32 -3.53
C ASP A 233 2.64 -19.49 -4.72
N VAL A 234 3.55 -19.27 -5.67
CA VAL A 234 3.23 -18.70 -6.97
C VAL A 234 3.49 -19.74 -8.05
N ALA A 235 2.46 -20.06 -8.80
CA ALA A 235 2.54 -20.98 -9.92
C ALA A 235 2.19 -20.29 -11.25
N VAL A 236 2.84 -20.71 -12.31
CA VAL A 236 2.49 -20.37 -13.69
C VAL A 236 2.22 -21.67 -14.43
N ASN A 237 1.04 -21.79 -15.06
CA ASN A 237 0.59 -23.02 -15.74
C ASN A 237 0.78 -24.27 -14.87
N ASP A 238 0.25 -24.24 -13.62
CA ASP A 238 0.29 -25.32 -12.64
C ASP A 238 1.71 -25.71 -12.14
N LYS A 239 2.75 -25.02 -12.60
CA LYS A 239 4.11 -25.21 -12.10
C LYS A 239 4.42 -24.16 -11.03
N VAL A 240 4.72 -24.58 -9.82
CA VAL A 240 5.21 -23.71 -8.75
C VAL A 240 6.58 -23.18 -9.13
N LEU A 241 6.72 -21.85 -9.14
CA LEU A 241 7.95 -21.12 -9.46
C LEU A 241 8.49 -20.34 -8.26
N LEU A 242 7.64 -19.97 -7.32
CA LEU A 242 8.02 -19.47 -5.99
C LEU A 242 7.28 -20.32 -4.99
N ASP A 243 8.04 -20.92 -4.09
CA ASP A 243 7.58 -21.78 -3.01
C ASP A 243 7.69 -21.04 -1.69
N GLU A 244 6.67 -21.12 -0.85
CA GLU A 244 6.62 -20.55 0.49
C GLU A 244 7.01 -19.04 0.56
N LEU A 245 6.52 -18.23 -0.39
CA LEU A 245 6.79 -16.80 -0.40
C LEU A 245 6.15 -16.12 0.83
N ASP A 246 6.98 -15.49 1.65
CA ASP A 246 6.59 -14.61 2.74
C ASP A 246 6.96 -13.16 2.40
N VAL A 247 5.95 -12.37 2.02
CA VAL A 247 6.16 -10.96 1.64
C VAL A 247 6.60 -10.12 2.84
N TRP A 248 6.11 -10.44 4.05
CA TRP A 248 6.49 -9.72 5.26
C TRP A 248 7.96 -9.96 5.62
N ALA A 249 8.42 -11.20 5.57
CA ALA A 249 9.82 -11.53 5.84
C ALA A 249 10.78 -10.82 4.86
N GLU A 250 10.33 -10.58 3.61
CA GLU A 250 11.16 -9.94 2.61
C GLU A 250 11.16 -8.41 2.64
N ALA A 251 10.01 -7.81 2.90
CA ALA A 251 9.82 -6.37 2.77
C ALA A 251 9.27 -5.67 4.02
N GLY A 252 8.76 -6.44 4.97
CA GLY A 252 8.09 -5.91 6.16
C GLY A 252 6.66 -5.43 5.87
N HIS A 253 6.07 -4.82 6.90
CA HIS A 253 4.78 -4.16 6.77
C HIS A 253 4.88 -2.97 5.82
N ASP A 254 3.90 -2.84 4.91
CA ASP A 254 3.83 -1.79 3.89
C ASP A 254 5.10 -1.63 3.03
N GLY A 255 5.89 -2.68 2.92
CA GLY A 255 7.06 -2.70 2.06
C GLY A 255 6.72 -3.19 0.64
N ALA A 256 7.24 -2.49 -0.37
CA ALA A 256 7.13 -2.93 -1.76
C ALA A 256 8.09 -4.10 -2.02
N CYS A 257 7.56 -5.20 -2.55
CA CYS A 257 8.31 -6.40 -2.89
C CYS A 257 8.14 -6.72 -4.37
N LYS A 258 9.23 -7.03 -5.07
CA LYS A 258 9.23 -7.50 -6.45
C LYS A 258 9.80 -8.90 -6.55
N LYS A 259 9.09 -9.78 -7.21
CA LYS A 259 9.57 -11.10 -7.61
C LYS A 259 9.59 -11.24 -9.13
N VAL A 260 10.56 -11.97 -9.61
CA VAL A 260 10.73 -12.25 -11.04
C VAL A 260 10.84 -13.73 -11.25
N VAL A 261 10.00 -14.26 -12.13
CA VAL A 261 10.05 -15.66 -12.54
C VAL A 261 10.08 -15.77 -14.06
N ASN A 262 10.67 -16.84 -14.57
CA ASN A 262 10.63 -17.17 -16.00
C ASN A 262 9.67 -18.33 -16.20
N ALA A 263 8.80 -18.19 -17.17
CA ALA A 263 7.79 -19.19 -17.50
C ALA A 263 7.87 -19.54 -18.98
N VAL A 264 7.61 -20.79 -19.28
CA VAL A 264 7.41 -21.28 -20.66
C VAL A 264 5.91 -21.61 -20.80
N VAL A 265 5.33 -21.07 -21.86
CA VAL A 265 3.91 -21.22 -22.19
C VAL A 265 3.78 -22.03 -23.46
#